data_6092c85721e0d2b10e01444d577ec5b2
#
_entry.id   6092c85721e0d2b10e01444d577ec5b2
#
_cell.length_a   1.000
_cell.length_b   1.000
_cell.length_c   1.000
_cell.angle_alpha   90.00
_cell.angle_beta   90.00
_cell.angle_gamma   90.00
#
_symmetry.space_group_name_H-M   'P 1'
#
loop_
_entity.id
_entity.type
_entity.pdbx_description
1 polymer ?
#
loop_
_entity_poly.entity_id
_entity_poly.type
_entity_poly.pdbx_seq_one_letter_code
_entity_poly.pdbx_strand_id
1 'polypeptide(L)'
;MLNRQTLLVGFLAVALLIAIGCRKEEAKVEVEKEATEPIGEVAPESGNGKEVAVIQTTLGTIVLEFFENDAPNHVANFKKLAREEYYDGIYFHRVIPGFMIQAGCPLTRDDNRSNDGTGGPGYTIDAEFNDRPHKRGTLSMARKPDPNSAGSQFFICHKARPDLDGQYTVFGRVIDGMDVVDKIANANRDKRDNPLEKIVMERVSIETR
;
A
#
# COMPACT_ATOMS: atom_id res chain seq x y z
N MET A 1 -4.80 7.91 -66.49
CA MET A 1 -4.41 6.65 -67.16
C MET A 1 -4.55 5.57 -66.10
N LEU A 2 -5.66 4.87 -66.07
CA LEU A 2 -5.97 3.52 -66.58
C LEU A 2 -4.94 2.48 -66.08
N ASN A 3 -5.29 1.45 -65.30
CA ASN A 3 -6.11 0.25 -65.60
C ASN A 3 -6.27 -0.56 -64.29
N ARG A 4 -7.40 -0.92 -63.73
CA ARG A 4 -8.31 -2.05 -63.98
C ARG A 4 -7.58 -3.38 -64.28
N GLN A 5 -7.72 -4.38 -63.37
CA GLN A 5 -8.44 -5.61 -63.76
C GLN A 5 -8.75 -6.51 -62.54
N THR A 6 -10.02 -6.83 -62.46
CA THR A 6 -10.76 -7.82 -61.73
C THR A 6 -10.37 -9.25 -62.16
N LEU A 7 -10.32 -10.22 -61.26
CA LEU A 7 -10.61 -11.63 -61.61
C LEU A 7 -11.38 -12.33 -60.48
N LEU A 8 -12.65 -12.57 -60.75
CA LEU A 8 -13.53 -13.52 -60.08
C LEU A 8 -13.24 -14.91 -60.61
N VAL A 9 -13.12 -15.93 -59.78
CA VAL A 9 -13.42 -17.34 -60.16
C VAL A 9 -14.10 -17.99 -58.96
N GLY A 10 -15.37 -18.27 -59.12
CA GLY A 10 -16.13 -19.17 -58.28
C GLY A 10 -16.09 -20.59 -58.86
N PHE A 11 -16.34 -21.57 -58.04
CA PHE A 11 -16.85 -22.91 -58.31
C PHE A 11 -17.10 -23.58 -56.97
N LEU A 12 -18.23 -23.91 -56.66
CA LEU A 12 -19.30 -24.92 -56.99
C LEU A 12 -19.34 -25.99 -55.89
N ALA A 13 -20.51 -26.09 -55.34
CA ALA A 13 -20.95 -26.99 -54.28
C ALA A 13 -20.87 -28.47 -54.72
N VAL A 14 -20.56 -29.34 -53.79
CA VAL A 14 -21.06 -30.72 -53.79
C VAL A 14 -21.54 -31.07 -52.39
N ALA A 15 -22.86 -31.23 -52.31
CA ALA A 15 -23.53 -31.81 -51.15
C ALA A 15 -23.40 -33.34 -51.23
N LEU A 16 -22.97 -33.96 -50.13
CA LEU A 16 -23.17 -35.38 -49.92
C LEU A 16 -23.79 -35.62 -48.55
N LEU A 17 -25.09 -35.90 -48.58
CA LEU A 17 -25.88 -36.44 -47.47
C LEU A 17 -25.47 -37.88 -47.22
N ILE A 18 -24.95 -38.20 -46.06
CA ILE A 18 -25.02 -39.57 -45.52
C ILE A 18 -25.58 -39.45 -44.09
N ALA A 19 -26.85 -39.88 -43.99
CA ALA A 19 -27.51 -40.11 -42.72
C ALA A 19 -27.17 -41.53 -42.23
N ILE A 20 -26.56 -41.67 -41.11
CA ILE A 20 -26.53 -42.93 -40.35
C ILE A 20 -26.57 -42.63 -38.86
N GLY A 21 -27.69 -43.04 -38.27
CA GLY A 21 -27.74 -43.76 -36.99
C GLY A 21 -27.47 -42.99 -35.72
N CYS A 22 -28.54 -42.65 -35.04
CA CYS A 22 -28.61 -42.42 -33.59
C CYS A 22 -27.83 -43.46 -32.80
N ARG A 23 -26.96 -42.99 -31.90
CA ARG A 23 -26.82 -43.57 -30.57
C ARG A 23 -26.40 -42.48 -29.60
N LYS A 24 -27.35 -42.06 -28.77
CA LYS A 24 -27.07 -41.27 -27.55
C LYS A 24 -26.31 -42.20 -26.61
N GLU A 25 -25.09 -41.92 -26.38
CA GLU A 25 -24.33 -42.43 -25.24
C GLU A 25 -24.13 -41.25 -24.28
N GLU A 26 -24.95 -41.24 -23.24
CA GLU A 26 -24.82 -40.29 -22.14
C GLU A 26 -23.58 -40.70 -21.33
N ALA A 27 -22.47 -40.05 -21.58
CA ALA A 27 -21.31 -40.11 -20.71
C ALA A 27 -21.64 -39.32 -19.45
N LYS A 28 -21.95 -40.01 -18.34
CA LYS A 28 -21.93 -39.47 -16.98
C LYS A 28 -20.50 -39.02 -16.71
N VAL A 29 -20.30 -37.73 -16.70
CA VAL A 29 -19.13 -37.12 -16.06
C VAL A 29 -19.39 -37.18 -14.57
N GLU A 30 -18.79 -38.13 -13.87
CA GLU A 30 -18.63 -38.08 -12.44
C GLU A 30 -17.66 -36.93 -12.13
N VAL A 31 -18.22 -35.85 -11.60
CA VAL A 31 -17.42 -34.78 -10.99
C VAL A 31 -16.93 -35.33 -9.64
N GLU A 32 -15.68 -35.80 -9.63
CA GLU A 32 -14.97 -36.01 -8.38
C GLU A 32 -14.94 -34.66 -7.65
N LYS A 33 -15.65 -34.59 -6.54
CA LYS A 33 -15.52 -33.53 -5.55
C LYS A 33 -14.15 -33.71 -4.89
N GLU A 34 -13.18 -33.00 -5.40
CA GLU A 34 -11.92 -32.76 -4.69
C GLU A 34 -12.27 -32.02 -3.40
N ALA A 35 -12.14 -32.74 -2.30
CA ALA A 35 -12.33 -32.19 -0.96
C ALA A 35 -11.21 -31.15 -0.75
N THR A 36 -11.58 -29.87 -0.84
CA THR A 36 -10.75 -28.79 -0.30
C THR A 36 -10.62 -28.97 1.20
N GLU A 37 -9.45 -29.44 1.61
CA GLU A 37 -9.09 -29.39 3.03
C GLU A 37 -9.19 -27.93 3.51
N PRO A 38 -9.76 -27.66 4.68
CA PRO A 38 -9.80 -26.31 5.21
C PRO A 38 -8.36 -25.84 5.43
N ILE A 39 -8.02 -24.72 4.82
CA ILE A 39 -6.77 -24.01 5.10
C ILE A 39 -6.76 -23.80 6.61
N GLY A 40 -5.81 -24.45 7.28
CA GLY A 40 -5.65 -24.36 8.73
C GLY A 40 -5.61 -22.90 9.12
N GLU A 41 -6.56 -22.52 9.97
CA GLU A 41 -6.61 -21.28 10.71
C GLU A 41 -5.29 -21.19 11.48
N VAL A 42 -4.34 -20.38 10.97
CA VAL A 42 -3.12 -20.07 11.71
C VAL A 42 -3.59 -19.28 12.92
N ALA A 43 -3.74 -19.98 14.03
CA ALA A 43 -4.03 -19.36 15.31
C ALA A 43 -2.99 -18.26 15.55
N PRO A 44 -3.39 -17.05 15.98
CA PRO A 44 -2.43 -16.04 16.37
C PRO A 44 -1.64 -16.61 17.56
N GLU A 45 -0.31 -16.72 17.39
CA GLU A 45 0.56 -17.02 18.53
C GLU A 45 0.29 -15.94 19.58
N SER A 46 -0.30 -16.35 20.69
CA SER A 46 -0.55 -15.50 21.85
C SER A 46 0.76 -15.22 22.57
N GLY A 47 1.61 -14.42 21.95
CA GLY A 47 2.68 -13.71 22.63
C GLY A 47 2.05 -12.56 23.41
N ASN A 48 2.30 -12.48 24.70
CA ASN A 48 1.77 -11.47 25.64
C ASN A 48 2.36 -10.06 25.41
N GLY A 49 2.89 -9.77 24.22
CA GLY A 49 3.51 -8.52 23.80
C GLY A 49 2.70 -7.79 22.74
N LYS A 50 2.76 -6.46 22.73
CA LYS A 50 2.17 -5.64 21.67
C LYS A 50 3.06 -5.62 20.44
N GLU A 51 2.45 -5.74 19.25
CA GLU A 51 3.17 -5.50 18.01
C GLU A 51 3.49 -4.01 17.85
N VAL A 52 4.72 -3.72 17.46
CA VAL A 52 5.22 -2.38 17.13
C VAL A 52 5.85 -2.40 15.75
N ALA A 53 5.91 -1.26 15.09
CA ALA A 53 6.75 -1.11 13.91
C ALA A 53 8.12 -0.56 14.29
N VAL A 54 9.18 -1.12 13.72
CA VAL A 54 10.54 -0.62 13.82
C VAL A 54 10.96 -0.15 12.44
N ILE A 55 11.18 1.16 12.31
CA ILE A 55 11.63 1.80 11.06
C ILE A 55 13.12 2.12 11.22
N GLN A 56 13.95 1.37 10.55
CA GLN A 56 15.39 1.65 10.46
C GLN A 56 15.61 2.64 9.31
N THR A 57 16.17 3.78 9.61
CA THR A 57 16.46 4.82 8.63
C THR A 57 17.95 5.13 8.56
N THR A 58 18.38 5.80 7.50
CA THR A 58 19.76 6.29 7.37
C THR A 58 20.17 7.30 8.47
N LEU A 59 19.23 7.81 9.28
CA LEU A 59 19.49 8.76 10.38
C LEU A 59 19.24 8.16 11.76
N GLY A 60 18.82 6.89 11.85
CA GLY A 60 18.53 6.18 13.09
C GLY A 60 17.20 5.44 13.06
N THR A 61 16.79 4.90 14.19
CA THR A 61 15.60 4.05 14.32
C THR A 61 14.45 4.81 14.93
N ILE A 62 13.23 4.60 14.41
CA ILE A 62 11.96 5.09 14.95
C ILE A 62 11.11 3.87 15.30
N VAL A 63 10.52 3.85 16.50
CA VAL A 63 9.61 2.78 16.95
C VAL A 63 8.21 3.35 17.12
N LEU A 64 7.24 2.66 16.53
CA LEU A 64 5.83 3.06 16.51
C LEU A 64 4.98 2.03 17.24
N GLU A 65 4.07 2.48 18.11
CA GLU A 65 2.95 1.66 18.57
C GLU A 65 1.69 1.97 17.76
N PHE A 66 0.77 1.01 17.72
CA PHE A 66 -0.46 1.09 16.95
C PHE A 66 -1.69 1.29 17.82
N PHE A 67 -2.71 1.93 17.25
CA PHE A 67 -4.03 2.13 17.85
C PHE A 67 -5.07 1.23 17.16
N GLU A 68 -4.96 -0.07 17.36
CA GLU A 68 -5.73 -1.09 16.65
C GLU A 68 -7.25 -0.95 16.84
N ASN A 69 -7.70 -0.49 18.02
CA ASN A 69 -9.11 -0.29 18.31
C ASN A 69 -9.70 0.96 17.64
N ASP A 70 -8.85 1.94 17.30
CA ASP A 70 -9.31 3.21 16.73
C ASP A 70 -9.24 3.23 15.20
N ALA A 71 -8.31 2.45 14.61
CA ALA A 71 -8.10 2.39 13.16
C ALA A 71 -7.62 1.00 12.72
N PRO A 72 -8.43 -0.07 12.90
CA PRO A 72 -8.03 -1.44 12.66
C PRO A 72 -7.58 -1.69 11.22
N ASN A 73 -8.27 -1.14 10.22
CA ASN A 73 -7.92 -1.35 8.82
C ASN A 73 -6.62 -0.64 8.43
N HIS A 74 -6.36 0.55 8.95
CA HIS A 74 -5.10 1.28 8.72
C HIS A 74 -3.93 0.56 9.36
N VAL A 75 -4.10 0.06 10.59
CA VAL A 75 -3.06 -0.72 11.28
C VAL A 75 -2.79 -2.03 10.53
N ALA A 76 -3.82 -2.78 10.17
CA ALA A 76 -3.67 -4.03 9.43
C ALA A 76 -2.97 -3.79 8.07
N ASN A 77 -3.35 -2.73 7.35
CA ASN A 77 -2.74 -2.36 6.09
C ASN A 77 -1.25 -2.00 6.24
N PHE A 78 -0.92 -1.17 7.24
CA PHE A 78 0.49 -0.82 7.49
C PHE A 78 1.32 -2.06 7.84
N LYS A 79 0.83 -2.91 8.74
CA LYS A 79 1.50 -4.16 9.12
C LYS A 79 1.68 -5.11 7.93
N LYS A 80 0.65 -5.27 7.10
CA LYS A 80 0.73 -6.06 5.86
C LYS A 80 1.85 -5.55 4.97
N LEU A 81 1.84 -4.26 4.63
CA LEU A 81 2.84 -3.65 3.75
C LEU A 81 4.25 -3.74 4.35
N ALA A 82 4.40 -3.58 5.67
CA ALA A 82 5.70 -3.74 6.34
C ALA A 82 6.21 -5.19 6.24
N ARG A 83 5.34 -6.20 6.45
CA ARG A 83 5.70 -7.62 6.33
C ARG A 83 6.03 -8.04 4.89
N GLU A 84 5.46 -7.35 3.90
CA GLU A 84 5.75 -7.51 2.47
C GLU A 84 6.99 -6.71 2.02
N GLU A 85 7.76 -6.13 2.96
CA GLU A 85 8.94 -5.30 2.69
C GLU A 85 8.63 -4.09 1.76
N TYR A 86 7.33 -3.72 1.67
CA TYR A 86 6.88 -2.65 0.78
C TYR A 86 7.52 -1.30 1.08
N TYR A 87 7.88 -1.03 2.32
CA TYR A 87 8.46 0.24 2.73
C TYR A 87 9.99 0.30 2.59
N ASP A 88 10.65 -0.84 2.39
CA ASP A 88 12.11 -0.92 2.30
C ASP A 88 12.62 -0.19 1.05
N GLY A 89 13.62 0.67 1.23
CA GLY A 89 14.17 1.51 0.17
C GLY A 89 13.34 2.76 -0.18
N ILE A 90 12.16 2.95 0.43
CA ILE A 90 11.37 4.18 0.31
C ILE A 90 11.99 5.28 1.19
N TYR A 91 12.01 6.53 0.73
CA TYR A 91 12.49 7.64 1.54
C TYR A 91 11.38 8.64 1.93
N PHE A 92 11.68 9.47 2.94
CA PHE A 92 10.82 10.57 3.35
C PHE A 92 10.86 11.66 2.28
N HIS A 93 9.83 11.75 1.47
CA HIS A 93 9.79 12.65 0.30
C HIS A 93 9.24 14.04 0.62
N ARG A 94 8.71 14.24 1.83
CA ARG A 94 8.22 15.55 2.29
C ARG A 94 8.52 15.72 3.76
N VAL A 95 9.32 16.74 4.09
CA VAL A 95 9.74 17.04 5.46
C VAL A 95 9.57 18.53 5.74
N ILE A 96 8.81 18.86 6.78
CA ILE A 96 8.51 20.25 7.13
C ILE A 96 8.73 20.46 8.62
N PRO A 97 9.76 21.21 9.03
CA PRO A 97 9.98 21.59 10.43
C PRO A 97 8.76 22.26 11.02
N GLY A 98 8.38 21.84 12.22
CA GLY A 98 7.19 22.37 12.91
C GLY A 98 5.87 21.83 12.38
N PHE A 99 5.90 20.89 11.42
CA PHE A 99 4.71 20.23 10.89
C PHE A 99 4.84 18.69 10.97
N MET A 100 5.40 18.05 9.97
CA MET A 100 5.45 16.59 9.87
C MET A 100 6.59 16.10 8.97
N ILE A 101 6.85 14.81 9.01
CA ILE A 101 7.63 14.05 8.01
C ILE A 101 6.70 13.04 7.35
N GLN A 102 6.76 12.90 6.02
CA GLN A 102 5.88 12.03 5.23
C GLN A 102 6.69 11.07 4.36
N ALA A 103 6.27 9.80 4.36
CA ALA A 103 6.87 8.71 3.59
C ALA A 103 5.80 7.78 3.00
N GLY A 104 6.22 6.62 2.44
CA GLY A 104 5.33 5.55 1.98
C GLY A 104 4.96 5.61 0.51
N CYS A 105 5.55 6.49 -0.28
CA CYS A 105 5.38 6.53 -1.74
C CYS A 105 6.39 5.59 -2.42
N PRO A 106 5.98 4.53 -3.15
CA PRO A 106 6.90 3.57 -3.77
C PRO A 106 7.73 4.17 -4.91
N LEU A 107 7.26 5.27 -5.52
CA LEU A 107 7.96 5.96 -6.60
C LEU A 107 9.22 6.70 -6.12
N THR A 108 9.40 6.84 -4.80
CA THR A 108 10.62 7.45 -4.26
C THR A 108 11.87 6.54 -4.39
N ARG A 109 11.71 5.27 -4.79
CA ARG A 109 12.84 4.37 -5.02
C ARG A 109 13.64 4.72 -6.26
N ASP A 110 13.02 5.37 -7.25
CA ASP A 110 13.72 5.83 -8.46
C ASP A 110 14.43 7.19 -8.23
N ASP A 111 15.06 7.73 -9.27
CA ASP A 111 15.74 9.02 -9.23
C ASP A 111 14.85 10.17 -9.74
N ASN A 112 13.61 9.88 -10.13
CA ASN A 112 12.68 10.87 -10.63
C ASN A 112 11.89 11.54 -9.50
N ARG A 113 12.46 12.57 -8.90
CA ARG A 113 11.81 13.33 -7.82
C ARG A 113 10.52 14.05 -8.22
N SER A 114 10.18 14.12 -9.52
CA SER A 114 8.97 14.82 -9.96
C SER A 114 7.69 14.06 -9.66
N ASN A 115 7.75 12.73 -9.50
CA ASN A 115 6.65 11.82 -9.21
C ASN A 115 6.54 11.46 -7.72
N ASP A 116 7.46 11.93 -6.87
CA ASP A 116 7.42 11.69 -5.43
C ASP A 116 6.10 12.12 -4.82
N GLY A 117 5.57 11.29 -3.93
CA GLY A 117 4.29 11.52 -3.26
C GLY A 117 3.05 11.20 -4.09
N THR A 118 3.19 10.76 -5.35
CA THR A 118 2.03 10.45 -6.21
C THR A 118 1.66 8.96 -6.23
N GLY A 119 2.57 8.06 -5.80
CA GLY A 119 2.39 6.62 -5.81
C GLY A 119 1.68 6.07 -4.57
N GLY A 120 1.26 4.80 -4.68
CA GLY A 120 0.60 4.04 -3.62
C GLY A 120 0.64 2.54 -3.90
N PRO A 121 -0.05 1.70 -3.09
CA PRO A 121 0.05 0.24 -3.16
C PRO A 121 -0.80 -0.39 -4.28
N GLY A 122 -1.47 0.42 -5.12
CA GLY A 122 -2.37 -0.07 -6.16
C GLY A 122 -3.83 -0.23 -5.71
N TYR A 123 -4.14 0.11 -4.47
CA TYR A 123 -5.48 0.13 -3.90
C TYR A 123 -5.62 1.28 -2.89
N THR A 124 -6.84 1.51 -2.41
CA THR A 124 -7.14 2.46 -1.33
C THR A 124 -7.89 1.78 -0.20
N ILE A 125 -7.88 2.40 0.97
CA ILE A 125 -8.62 2.00 2.16
C ILE A 125 -9.50 3.15 2.65
N ASP A 126 -10.65 2.81 3.22
CA ASP A 126 -11.61 3.78 3.74
C ASP A 126 -11.07 4.49 4.98
N ALA A 127 -11.49 5.74 5.18
CA ALA A 127 -11.09 6.53 6.33
C ALA A 127 -11.64 5.93 7.63
N GLU A 128 -10.83 6.00 8.68
CA GLU A 128 -11.19 5.63 10.06
C GLU A 128 -10.92 6.84 10.98
N PHE A 129 -11.66 7.95 10.72
CA PHE A 129 -11.51 9.15 11.53
C PHE A 129 -11.91 8.85 12.97
N ASN A 130 -11.11 9.34 13.91
CA ASN A 130 -11.28 9.12 15.35
C ASN A 130 -10.91 10.38 16.15
N ASP A 131 -11.18 10.36 17.45
CA ASP A 131 -10.99 11.52 18.34
C ASP A 131 -9.54 11.67 18.85
N ARG A 132 -8.59 10.89 18.33
CA ARG A 132 -7.19 11.01 18.72
C ARG A 132 -6.58 12.27 18.15
N PRO A 133 -5.99 13.15 19.01
CA PRO A 133 -5.42 14.40 18.56
C PRO A 133 -4.08 14.20 17.85
N HIS A 134 -3.81 15.03 16.85
CA HIS A 134 -2.51 15.10 16.18
C HIS A 134 -1.49 15.84 17.07
N LYS A 135 -0.96 15.14 18.06
CA LYS A 135 0.15 15.63 18.92
C LYS A 135 1.50 15.36 18.27
N ARG A 136 2.58 15.91 18.83
CA ARG A 136 3.95 15.54 18.46
C ARG A 136 4.12 14.02 18.59
N GLY A 137 4.67 13.38 17.54
CA GLY A 137 4.86 11.94 17.45
C GLY A 137 3.64 11.16 16.95
N THR A 138 2.48 11.78 16.73
CA THR A 138 1.32 11.08 16.16
C THR A 138 1.63 10.56 14.77
N LEU A 139 1.32 9.27 14.55
CA LEU A 139 1.34 8.58 13.27
C LEU A 139 -0.05 8.66 12.64
N SER A 140 -0.15 9.24 11.46
CA SER A 140 -1.41 9.44 10.75
C SER A 140 -1.29 9.14 9.26
N MET A 141 -2.41 8.81 8.63
CA MET A 141 -2.42 8.37 7.23
C MET A 141 -2.58 9.57 6.29
N ALA A 142 -1.69 9.65 5.30
CA ALA A 142 -1.82 10.63 4.23
C ALA A 142 -2.88 10.20 3.20
N ARG A 143 -3.58 11.17 2.61
CA ARG A 143 -4.63 10.96 1.64
C ARG A 143 -4.72 12.10 0.62
N LYS A 144 -5.44 11.88 -0.47
CA LYS A 144 -5.89 12.89 -1.42
C LYS A 144 -7.15 13.62 -0.88
N PRO A 145 -7.78 14.56 -1.61
CA PRO A 145 -9.01 15.21 -1.16
C PRO A 145 -10.14 14.24 -0.79
N ASP A 146 -10.29 13.13 -1.52
CA ASP A 146 -11.21 12.06 -1.14
C ASP A 146 -10.74 11.39 0.18
N PRO A 147 -11.59 11.35 1.23
CA PRO A 147 -11.28 10.67 2.49
C PRO A 147 -10.87 9.20 2.32
N ASN A 148 -11.47 8.48 1.38
CA ASN A 148 -11.26 7.07 1.12
C ASN A 148 -10.14 6.80 0.09
N SER A 149 -9.16 7.71 0.00
CA SER A 149 -8.02 7.62 -0.90
C SER A 149 -6.70 7.27 -0.22
N ALA A 150 -6.74 6.89 1.05
CA ALA A 150 -5.57 6.42 1.78
C ALA A 150 -5.02 5.13 1.17
N GLY A 151 -3.72 4.91 1.28
CA GLY A 151 -3.06 3.70 0.74
C GLY A 151 -1.83 3.33 1.56
N SER A 152 -0.65 3.68 1.09
CA SER A 152 0.61 3.38 1.79
C SER A 152 1.29 4.58 2.42
N GLN A 153 0.90 5.80 2.04
CA GLN A 153 1.58 7.00 2.53
C GLN A 153 1.11 7.40 3.93
N PHE A 154 2.06 7.65 4.81
CA PHE A 154 1.81 8.07 6.18
C PHE A 154 2.68 9.28 6.54
N PHE A 155 2.30 9.96 7.61
CA PHE A 155 3.12 11.03 8.18
C PHE A 155 3.24 10.92 9.70
N ILE A 156 4.33 11.43 10.23
CA ILE A 156 4.59 11.56 11.67
C ILE A 156 4.63 13.05 12.02
N CYS A 157 3.80 13.46 12.95
CA CYS A 157 3.75 14.86 13.41
C CYS A 157 5.03 15.26 14.15
N HIS A 158 5.76 16.24 13.63
CA HIS A 158 6.90 16.85 14.31
C HIS A 158 6.46 17.80 15.43
N LYS A 159 5.32 18.50 15.26
CA LYS A 159 4.61 19.30 16.29
C LYS A 159 3.12 18.99 16.28
N ALA A 160 2.42 19.43 17.33
CA ALA A 160 0.97 19.30 17.42
C ALA A 160 0.27 20.06 16.28
N ARG A 161 -0.77 19.44 15.71
CA ARG A 161 -1.56 19.94 14.56
C ARG A 161 -3.05 19.68 14.77
N PRO A 162 -3.69 20.42 15.70
CA PRO A 162 -5.11 20.24 15.99
C PRO A 162 -6.02 20.55 14.79
N ASP A 163 -5.51 21.28 13.80
CA ASP A 163 -6.19 21.55 12.52
C ASP A 163 -6.38 20.30 11.64
N LEU A 164 -5.71 19.19 11.95
CA LEU A 164 -5.87 17.90 11.27
C LEU A 164 -6.82 16.94 11.98
N ASP A 165 -7.24 17.27 13.23
CA ASP A 165 -8.09 16.39 14.03
C ASP A 165 -9.44 16.16 13.35
N GLY A 166 -9.89 14.90 13.35
CA GLY A 166 -11.11 14.46 12.66
C GLY A 166 -11.05 14.49 11.12
N GLN A 167 -9.92 14.90 10.51
CA GLN A 167 -9.76 14.99 9.05
C GLN A 167 -8.77 13.97 8.48
N TYR A 168 -7.91 13.41 9.33
CA TYR A 168 -6.96 12.36 8.96
C TYR A 168 -7.03 11.23 9.98
N THR A 169 -6.86 10.00 9.52
CA THR A 169 -6.91 8.82 10.38
C THR A 169 -5.62 8.70 11.19
N VAL A 170 -5.73 8.89 12.50
CA VAL A 170 -4.65 8.59 13.45
C VAL A 170 -4.66 7.09 13.75
N PHE A 171 -3.55 6.38 13.51
CA PHE A 171 -3.48 4.94 13.69
C PHE A 171 -2.31 4.46 14.56
N GLY A 172 -1.51 5.40 15.12
CA GLY A 172 -0.41 5.07 16.01
C GLY A 172 0.33 6.31 16.52
N ARG A 173 1.47 6.06 17.17
CA ARG A 173 2.41 7.11 17.58
C ARG A 173 3.83 6.58 17.73
N VAL A 174 4.78 7.47 17.70
CA VAL A 174 6.18 7.21 18.06
C VAL A 174 6.29 6.97 19.58
N ILE A 175 6.94 5.86 19.94
CA ILE A 175 7.28 5.55 21.34
C ILE A 175 8.78 5.62 21.59
N ASP A 176 9.61 5.58 20.54
CA ASP A 176 11.06 5.78 20.61
C ASP A 176 11.57 6.38 19.29
N GLY A 177 12.67 7.15 19.33
CA GLY A 177 13.26 7.75 18.11
C GLY A 177 12.68 9.11 17.71
N MET A 178 12.05 9.86 18.62
CA MET A 178 11.58 11.23 18.31
C MET A 178 12.72 12.20 17.97
N ASP A 179 13.94 11.96 18.44
CA ASP A 179 15.14 12.71 18.01
C ASP A 179 15.50 12.44 16.56
N VAL A 180 15.25 11.21 16.06
CA VAL A 180 15.40 10.85 14.64
C VAL A 180 14.35 11.58 13.79
N VAL A 181 13.09 11.63 14.25
CA VAL A 181 12.04 12.44 13.60
C VAL A 181 12.45 13.91 13.50
N ASP A 182 13.10 14.46 14.54
CA ASP A 182 13.60 15.84 14.54
C ASP A 182 14.71 16.03 13.50
N LYS A 183 15.67 15.11 13.42
CA LYS A 183 16.75 15.16 12.41
C LYS A 183 16.16 15.14 11.00
N ILE A 184 15.19 14.24 10.74
CA ILE A 184 14.52 14.13 9.44
C ILE A 184 13.76 15.41 9.11
N ALA A 185 12.97 15.93 10.05
CA ALA A 185 12.15 17.13 9.83
C ALA A 185 13.00 18.38 9.54
N ASN A 186 14.21 18.46 10.12
CA ASN A 186 15.12 19.58 9.96
C ASN A 186 16.17 19.40 8.84
N ALA A 187 16.07 18.31 8.05
CA ALA A 187 16.95 18.09 6.93
C ALA A 187 16.84 19.23 5.88
N ASN A 188 17.93 19.51 5.19
CA ASN A 188 17.93 20.43 4.07
C ASN A 188 16.99 19.93 2.97
N ARG A 189 16.08 20.78 2.48
CA ARG A 189 15.05 20.42 1.53
C ARG A 189 14.92 21.44 0.38
N ASP A 190 14.32 21.01 -0.71
CA ASP A 190 14.00 21.85 -1.84
C ASP A 190 12.71 22.67 -1.60
N LYS A 191 12.28 23.44 -2.62
CA LYS A 191 11.05 24.26 -2.58
C LYS A 191 9.75 23.44 -2.50
N ARG A 192 9.81 22.13 -2.70
CA ARG A 192 8.67 21.18 -2.59
C ARG A 192 8.70 20.42 -1.27
N ASP A 193 9.56 20.83 -0.34
CA ASP A 193 9.80 20.17 0.95
C ASP A 193 10.43 18.75 0.82
N ASN A 194 11.00 18.40 -0.33
CA ASN A 194 11.68 17.13 -0.53
C ASN A 194 13.15 17.26 -0.05
N PRO A 195 13.64 16.38 0.85
CA PRO A 195 15.03 16.44 1.32
C PRO A 195 16.03 16.42 0.18
N LEU A 196 17.07 17.27 0.24
CA LEU A 196 18.14 17.30 -0.78
C LEU A 196 18.92 15.97 -0.81
N GLU A 197 19.14 15.37 0.35
CA GLU A 197 19.72 14.03 0.49
C GLU A 197 18.59 13.05 0.85
N LYS A 198 18.52 11.91 0.14
CA LYS A 198 17.49 10.89 0.40
C LYS A 198 17.67 10.32 1.80
N ILE A 199 16.65 10.46 2.64
CA ILE A 199 16.59 9.84 3.97
C ILE A 199 15.73 8.58 3.85
N VAL A 200 16.41 7.45 3.70
CA VAL A 200 15.80 6.17 3.32
C VAL A 200 15.33 5.41 4.55
N MET A 201 14.18 4.79 4.47
CA MET A 201 13.77 3.68 5.32
C MET A 201 14.48 2.43 4.78
N GLU A 202 15.56 2.02 5.44
CA GLU A 202 16.37 0.88 5.02
C GLU A 202 15.61 -0.43 5.26
N ARG A 203 14.82 -0.48 6.34
CA ARG A 203 13.96 -1.59 6.69
C ARG A 203 12.81 -1.13 7.57
N VAL A 204 11.63 -1.73 7.34
CA VAL A 204 10.46 -1.57 8.21
C VAL A 204 9.99 -2.97 8.64
N SER A 205 10.08 -3.28 9.93
CA SER A 205 9.67 -4.58 10.49
C SER A 205 8.56 -4.43 11.53
N ILE A 206 7.79 -5.50 11.68
CA ILE A 206 6.81 -5.65 12.78
C ILE A 206 7.42 -6.59 13.82
N GLU A 207 7.56 -6.11 15.04
CA GLU A 207 8.16 -6.83 16.17
C GLU A 207 7.17 -6.91 17.33
N THR A 208 7.28 -7.96 18.14
CA THR A 208 6.53 -8.10 19.41
C THR A 208 7.40 -7.60 20.55
N ARG A 209 6.88 -6.69 21.39
CA ARG A 209 7.58 -6.13 22.56
C ARG A 209 6.71 -6.15 23.81
#